data_5e63b856a8980ceae7438ffa380ef533
#
_entry.id   5e63b856a8980ceae7438ffa380ef533
#
_cell.length_a   1.000
_cell.length_b   1.000
_cell.length_c   1.000
_cell.angle_alpha   90.00
_cell.angle_beta   90.00
_cell.angle_gamma   90.00
#
_symmetry.space_group_name_H-M   'P 1'
#
loop_
_entity.id
_entity.type
_entity.pdbx_description
1 polymer ?
#
loop_
_entity_poly.entity_id
_entity_poly.type
_entity_poly.pdbx_seq_one_letter_code
_entity_poly.pdbx_strand_id
1 'polypeptide(L)'
;MRHIITLLAGLALAATVQAEKVGEVSTAFILIGANHKVVVEAYDDPKVNGVTCYVSRARTGGVMGAIGLAEDKAEASIACRQVGPISFTGKAMDAQEEMFNERISVLFKKLRVVRMLDRKRNVLIYLTYSDKLIDGSPQNGVTAVALGAVPLPPAN
;
A
#
# COMPACT_ATOMS: atom_id res chain seq x y z
N MET A 1 -37.58 3.38 -40.93
CA MET A 1 -37.09 2.51 -39.85
C MET A 1 -35.81 3.13 -39.32
N ARG A 2 -35.84 3.74 -38.12
CA ARG A 2 -34.69 4.43 -37.48
C ARG A 2 -34.15 3.46 -36.45
N HIS A 3 -32.91 2.94 -36.70
CA HIS A 3 -32.20 2.12 -35.72
C HIS A 3 -31.57 3.03 -34.68
N ILE A 4 -32.06 2.94 -33.44
CA ILE A 4 -31.46 3.57 -32.27
C ILE A 4 -30.38 2.61 -31.79
N ILE A 5 -29.10 3.00 -31.98
CA ILE A 5 -27.97 2.29 -31.41
C ILE A 5 -27.77 2.82 -30.00
N THR A 6 -28.15 2.01 -29.01
CA THR A 6 -27.92 2.31 -27.60
C THR A 6 -26.47 1.96 -27.27
N LEU A 7 -25.63 2.98 -27.12
CA LEU A 7 -24.25 2.83 -26.66
C LEU A 7 -24.27 2.59 -25.14
N LEU A 8 -24.09 1.34 -24.71
CA LEU A 8 -23.81 1.04 -23.29
C LEU A 8 -22.34 1.44 -22.99
N ALA A 9 -22.16 2.58 -22.35
CA ALA A 9 -20.90 2.97 -21.77
C ALA A 9 -20.66 2.10 -20.52
N GLY A 10 -19.79 1.09 -20.64
CA GLY A 10 -19.33 0.29 -19.51
C GLY A 10 -18.46 1.14 -18.59
N LEU A 11 -18.98 1.50 -17.41
CA LEU A 11 -18.24 2.18 -16.35
C LEU A 11 -17.30 1.13 -15.72
N ALA A 12 -16.01 1.13 -16.10
CA ALA A 12 -14.99 0.34 -15.39
C ALA A 12 -14.80 0.95 -14.00
N LEU A 13 -15.34 0.31 -12.95
CA LEU A 13 -14.99 0.64 -11.58
C LEU A 13 -13.52 0.25 -11.37
N ALA A 14 -12.65 1.25 -11.30
CA ALA A 14 -11.31 1.05 -10.78
C ALA A 14 -11.44 0.71 -9.29
N ALA A 15 -11.10 -0.52 -8.90
CA ALA A 15 -11.02 -0.92 -7.50
C ALA A 15 -9.89 -0.11 -6.86
N THR A 16 -10.23 0.87 -6.03
CA THR A 16 -9.26 1.57 -5.20
C THR A 16 -8.86 0.64 -4.07
N VAL A 17 -7.56 0.32 -3.98
CA VAL A 17 -7.01 -0.39 -2.81
C VAL A 17 -7.15 0.54 -1.62
N GLN A 18 -8.01 0.17 -0.70
CA GLN A 18 -8.27 0.95 0.51
C GLN A 18 -7.54 0.32 1.69
N ALA A 19 -6.87 1.17 2.48
CA ALA A 19 -6.27 0.76 3.73
C ALA A 19 -7.35 0.33 4.73
N GLU A 20 -7.19 -0.84 5.33
CA GLU A 20 -7.99 -1.30 6.45
C GLU A 20 -7.20 -1.15 7.76
N LYS A 21 -7.72 -0.39 8.71
CA LYS A 21 -7.07 -0.23 10.00
C LYS A 21 -7.20 -1.51 10.82
N VAL A 22 -6.07 -2.17 11.09
CA VAL A 22 -6.00 -3.36 11.94
C VAL A 22 -6.01 -2.99 13.42
N GLY A 23 -5.24 -1.93 13.78
CA GLY A 23 -5.17 -1.48 15.16
C GLY A 23 -4.22 -0.31 15.36
N GLU A 24 -4.16 0.17 16.59
CA GLU A 24 -3.23 1.23 16.98
C GLU A 24 -2.82 1.11 18.45
N VAL A 25 -1.64 1.66 18.77
CA VAL A 25 -1.11 1.75 20.13
C VAL A 25 -0.70 3.19 20.39
N SER A 26 -1.20 3.78 21.47
CA SER A 26 -0.77 5.09 21.93
C SER A 26 0.65 5.00 22.50
N THR A 27 1.53 5.91 22.09
CA THR A 27 2.95 5.92 22.47
C THR A 27 3.30 7.05 23.43
N ALA A 28 2.46 8.10 23.50
CA ALA A 28 2.62 9.20 24.42
C ALA A 28 1.27 9.82 24.76
N PHE A 29 1.09 10.20 26.02
CA PHE A 29 -0.09 10.93 26.47
C PHE A 29 0.09 12.43 26.17
N ILE A 30 -0.94 13.05 25.58
CA ILE A 30 -1.02 14.49 25.34
C ILE A 30 -2.26 15.04 26.04
N LEU A 31 -2.07 16.10 26.83
CA LEU A 31 -3.13 16.68 27.65
C LEU A 31 -4.26 17.29 26.82
N ILE A 32 -3.93 17.86 25.63
CA ILE A 32 -4.89 18.49 24.73
C ILE A 32 -4.71 17.93 23.33
N GLY A 33 -5.75 17.25 22.81
CA GLY A 33 -5.75 16.62 21.49
C GLY A 33 -5.52 15.11 21.56
N ALA A 34 -5.35 14.49 20.39
CA ALA A 34 -5.10 13.05 20.28
C ALA A 34 -3.67 12.70 20.72
N ASN A 35 -3.48 11.49 21.28
CA ASN A 35 -2.14 10.99 21.62
C ASN A 35 -1.31 10.67 20.38
N HIS A 36 0.03 10.73 20.52
CA HIS A 36 0.92 10.08 19.55
C HIS A 36 0.66 8.58 19.57
N LYS A 37 0.67 7.95 18.40
CA LYS A 37 0.34 6.53 18.26
C LYS A 37 1.10 5.89 17.10
N VAL A 38 1.22 4.57 17.17
CA VAL A 38 1.58 3.74 16.04
C VAL A 38 0.32 3.07 15.54
N VAL A 39 0.06 3.19 14.24
CA VAL A 39 -1.09 2.58 13.56
C VAL A 39 -0.60 1.44 12.69
N VAL A 40 -1.33 0.33 12.66
CA VAL A 40 -1.13 -0.78 11.72
C VAL A 40 -2.32 -0.83 10.77
N GLU A 41 -2.02 -0.82 9.48
CA GLU A 41 -3.00 -0.87 8.39
C GLU A 41 -2.68 -2.05 7.47
N ALA A 42 -3.73 -2.69 6.97
CA ALA A 42 -3.64 -3.79 6.02
C ALA A 42 -4.03 -3.33 4.61
N TYR A 43 -3.33 -3.84 3.62
CA TYR A 43 -3.56 -3.58 2.20
C TYR A 43 -3.48 -4.90 1.44
N ASP A 44 -4.56 -5.30 0.81
CA ASP A 44 -4.55 -6.47 -0.07
C ASP A 44 -3.91 -6.13 -1.41
N ASP A 45 -3.15 -7.08 -1.97
CA ASP A 45 -2.60 -6.90 -3.32
C ASP A 45 -3.74 -6.94 -4.35
N PRO A 46 -3.96 -5.88 -5.15
CA PRO A 46 -5.09 -5.82 -6.08
C PRO A 46 -4.98 -6.80 -7.24
N LYS A 47 -3.80 -7.38 -7.48
CA LYS A 47 -3.56 -8.33 -8.57
C LYS A 47 -3.14 -9.72 -8.10
N VAL A 48 -2.92 -9.91 -6.79
CA VAL A 48 -2.51 -11.19 -6.21
C VAL A 48 -3.42 -11.52 -5.03
N ASN A 49 -4.43 -12.35 -5.27
CA ASN A 49 -5.29 -12.83 -4.21
C ASN A 49 -4.48 -13.63 -3.19
N GLY A 50 -4.88 -13.57 -1.93
CA GLY A 50 -4.25 -14.31 -0.83
C GLY A 50 -2.95 -13.70 -0.32
N VAL A 51 -2.63 -12.46 -0.71
CA VAL A 51 -1.49 -11.68 -0.18
C VAL A 51 -1.97 -10.37 0.41
N THR A 52 -1.62 -10.13 1.67
CA THR A 52 -1.88 -8.88 2.40
C THR A 52 -0.58 -8.30 2.91
N CYS A 53 -0.41 -7.00 2.76
CA CYS A 53 0.70 -6.24 3.30
C CYS A 53 0.23 -5.45 4.54
N TYR A 54 0.89 -5.66 5.67
CA TYR A 54 0.68 -4.89 6.89
C TYR A 54 1.74 -3.78 6.96
N VAL A 55 1.29 -2.55 7.09
CA VAL A 55 2.16 -1.38 7.20
C VAL A 55 1.95 -0.74 8.56
N SER A 56 3.03 -0.57 9.31
CA SER A 56 3.00 0.17 10.58
C SER A 56 3.71 1.51 10.43
N ARG A 57 3.12 2.55 11.02
CA ARG A 57 3.67 3.90 11.00
C ARG A 57 3.26 4.72 12.21
N ALA A 58 4.13 5.67 12.59
CA ALA A 58 3.81 6.64 13.61
C ALA A 58 2.84 7.70 13.08
N ARG A 59 1.87 8.08 13.89
CA ARG A 59 0.97 9.22 13.69
C ARG A 59 1.15 10.23 14.79
N THR A 60 1.39 11.47 14.41
CA THR A 60 1.52 12.58 15.33
C THR A 60 0.15 12.94 15.92
N GLY A 61 0.09 13.06 17.23
CA GLY A 61 -1.09 13.52 17.96
C GLY A 61 -1.11 15.04 18.17
N GLY A 62 -1.91 15.49 19.15
CA GLY A 62 -2.14 16.89 19.45
C GLY A 62 -3.16 17.55 18.52
N VAL A 63 -3.34 18.86 18.69
CA VAL A 63 -4.30 19.63 17.86
C VAL A 63 -3.88 19.64 16.40
N MET A 64 -2.59 19.78 16.10
CA MET A 64 -2.05 19.79 14.74
C MET A 64 -2.22 18.44 14.05
N GLY A 65 -2.06 17.33 14.80
CA GLY A 65 -2.32 15.98 14.28
C GLY A 65 -3.80 15.73 14.01
N ALA A 66 -4.68 16.22 14.88
CA ALA A 66 -6.13 16.07 14.73
C ALA A 66 -6.70 16.80 13.49
N ILE A 67 -6.12 17.94 13.13
CA ILE A 67 -6.51 18.72 11.93
C ILE A 67 -5.68 18.37 10.68
N GLY A 68 -4.81 17.33 10.75
CA GLY A 68 -4.02 16.83 9.63
C GLY A 68 -2.88 17.75 9.19
N LEU A 69 -2.49 18.75 10.00
CA LEU A 69 -1.39 19.68 9.72
C LEU A 69 -0.06 19.25 10.32
N ALA A 70 -0.05 18.23 11.20
CA ALA A 70 1.20 17.69 11.73
C ALA A 70 1.94 16.90 10.65
N GLU A 71 3.25 17.05 10.63
CA GLU A 71 4.12 16.23 9.79
C GLU A 71 4.39 14.88 10.47
N ASP A 72 3.78 13.81 9.96
CA ASP A 72 4.11 12.46 10.40
C ASP A 72 5.50 12.06 9.88
N LYS A 73 6.24 11.31 10.71
CA LYS A 73 7.52 10.74 10.27
C LYS A 73 7.29 9.82 9.06
N ALA A 74 8.14 9.95 8.06
CA ALA A 74 8.07 9.15 6.84
C ALA A 74 8.50 7.69 7.03
N GLU A 75 8.83 7.29 8.25
CA GLU A 75 9.23 5.94 8.59
C GLU A 75 8.02 5.01 8.61
N ALA A 76 8.07 3.96 7.80
CA ALA A 76 7.08 2.90 7.79
C ALA A 76 7.78 1.54 7.74
N SER A 77 7.25 0.58 8.49
CA SER A 77 7.65 -0.82 8.39
C SER A 77 6.60 -1.58 7.60
N ILE A 78 7.03 -2.54 6.77
CA ILE A 78 6.15 -3.37 5.96
C ILE A 78 6.40 -4.86 6.21
N ALA A 79 5.30 -5.62 6.28
CA ALA A 79 5.34 -7.08 6.32
C ALA A 79 4.21 -7.63 5.44
N CYS A 80 4.53 -8.15 4.27
CA CYS A 80 3.55 -8.84 3.42
C CYS A 80 3.54 -10.34 3.73
N ARG A 81 2.36 -10.93 3.76
CA ARG A 81 2.17 -12.34 4.11
C ARG A 81 1.14 -12.98 3.20
N GLN A 82 1.32 -14.28 2.98
CA GLN A 82 0.26 -15.09 2.45
C GLN A 82 -0.80 -15.29 3.53
N VAL A 83 -2.02 -14.88 3.24
CA VAL A 83 -3.19 -14.98 4.13
C VAL A 83 -4.26 -15.93 3.57
N GLY A 84 -4.06 -16.43 2.36
CA GLY A 84 -4.96 -17.35 1.69
C GLY A 84 -4.30 -18.04 0.50
N PRO A 85 -5.04 -18.83 -0.28
CA PRO A 85 -4.55 -19.41 -1.53
C PRO A 85 -4.11 -18.30 -2.50
N ILE A 86 -2.89 -18.42 -3.03
CA ILE A 86 -2.37 -17.43 -4.00
C ILE A 86 -2.97 -17.71 -5.37
N SER A 87 -3.52 -16.67 -5.99
CA SER A 87 -3.90 -16.66 -7.40
C SER A 87 -3.74 -15.26 -7.98
N PHE A 88 -3.51 -15.18 -9.29
CA PHE A 88 -3.31 -13.92 -9.99
C PHE A 88 -4.57 -13.51 -10.75
N THR A 89 -4.94 -12.22 -10.71
CA THR A 89 -6.13 -11.71 -11.40
C THR A 89 -5.88 -11.48 -12.90
N GLY A 90 -4.62 -11.32 -13.33
CA GLY A 90 -4.20 -11.10 -14.70
C GLY A 90 -3.46 -12.28 -15.32
N LYS A 91 -3.47 -12.36 -16.66
CA LYS A 91 -2.71 -13.38 -17.42
C LYS A 91 -1.21 -13.07 -17.49
N ALA A 92 -0.83 -11.81 -17.31
CA ALA A 92 0.55 -11.33 -17.32
C ALA A 92 0.72 -10.25 -16.24
N MET A 93 1.96 -9.99 -15.83
CA MET A 93 2.29 -9.01 -14.79
C MET A 93 3.54 -8.24 -15.15
N ASP A 94 3.54 -6.94 -14.84
CA ASP A 94 4.71 -6.09 -14.95
C ASP A 94 5.79 -6.51 -13.96
N ALA A 95 7.05 -6.39 -14.37
CA ALA A 95 8.18 -6.72 -13.51
C ALA A 95 8.22 -5.88 -12.23
N GLN A 96 7.66 -4.66 -12.29
CA GLN A 96 7.53 -3.71 -11.19
C GLN A 96 6.23 -2.92 -11.35
N GLU A 97 5.46 -2.79 -10.26
CA GLU A 97 4.19 -2.08 -10.27
C GLU A 97 3.91 -1.45 -8.90
N GLU A 98 3.48 -0.18 -8.90
CA GLU A 98 2.97 0.46 -7.69
C GLU A 98 1.60 -0.12 -7.34
N MET A 99 1.48 -0.69 -6.15
CA MET A 99 0.24 -1.31 -5.68
C MET A 99 -0.69 -0.31 -5.02
N PHE A 100 -0.13 0.53 -4.18
CA PHE A 100 -0.86 1.62 -3.53
C PHE A 100 0.08 2.75 -3.13
N ASN A 101 -0.49 3.93 -2.96
CA ASN A 101 0.17 5.07 -2.36
C ASN A 101 -0.80 5.77 -1.41
N GLU A 102 -0.25 6.38 -0.38
CA GLU A 102 -1.01 7.17 0.58
C GLU A 102 -0.29 8.48 0.88
N ARG A 103 -1.05 9.57 0.94
CA ARG A 103 -0.52 10.86 1.35
C ARG A 103 -0.28 10.85 2.87
N ILE A 104 0.96 11.05 3.30
CA ILE A 104 1.35 11.06 4.71
C ILE A 104 1.27 12.49 5.29
N SER A 105 1.45 13.52 4.47
CA SER A 105 1.39 14.92 4.94
C SER A 105 0.71 15.82 3.93
N VAL A 106 0.21 16.97 4.41
CA VAL A 106 -0.38 18.04 3.58
C VAL A 106 0.65 18.61 2.60
N LEU A 107 1.94 18.56 2.95
CA LEU A 107 3.06 19.11 2.19
C LEU A 107 3.82 18.07 1.36
N PHE A 108 3.11 17.17 0.64
CA PHE A 108 3.66 16.39 -0.48
C PHE A 108 4.43 15.09 -0.16
N LYS A 109 4.43 14.58 1.07
CA LYS A 109 5.00 13.24 1.33
C LYS A 109 3.97 12.15 1.02
N LYS A 110 4.36 11.19 0.19
CA LYS A 110 3.58 9.98 -0.09
C LYS A 110 4.34 8.76 0.38
N LEU A 111 3.64 7.85 1.05
CA LEU A 111 4.09 6.49 1.23
C LEU A 111 3.68 5.69 -0.01
N ARG A 112 4.62 4.98 -0.59
CA ARG A 112 4.38 4.11 -1.75
C ARG A 112 4.71 2.67 -1.40
N VAL A 113 3.97 1.74 -1.96
CA VAL A 113 4.30 0.32 -1.95
C VAL A 113 4.35 -0.17 -3.38
N VAL A 114 5.51 -0.70 -3.74
CA VAL A 114 5.80 -1.23 -5.07
C VAL A 114 6.03 -2.73 -4.96
N ARG A 115 5.32 -3.51 -5.77
CA ARG A 115 5.59 -4.93 -5.98
C ARG A 115 6.59 -5.11 -7.10
N MET A 116 7.55 -6.01 -6.90
CA MET A 116 8.53 -6.46 -7.87
C MET A 116 8.51 -7.99 -7.96
N LEU A 117 8.84 -8.54 -9.13
CA LEU A 117 8.83 -9.98 -9.37
C LEU A 117 10.26 -10.53 -9.41
N ASP A 118 10.66 -11.30 -8.40
CA ASP A 118 11.87 -12.13 -8.48
C ASP A 118 11.55 -13.45 -9.18
N ARG A 119 11.63 -13.43 -10.50
CA ARG A 119 11.30 -14.59 -11.34
C ARG A 119 12.26 -15.77 -11.13
N LYS A 120 13.51 -15.48 -10.77
CA LYS A 120 14.52 -16.52 -10.53
C LYS A 120 14.17 -17.38 -9.30
N ARG A 121 13.59 -16.75 -8.27
CA ARG A 121 13.27 -17.42 -7.01
C ARG A 121 11.78 -17.69 -6.83
N ASN A 122 10.95 -17.29 -7.78
CA ASN A 122 9.48 -17.38 -7.72
C ASN A 122 8.92 -16.70 -6.47
N VAL A 123 9.29 -15.41 -6.27
CA VAL A 123 8.98 -14.62 -5.09
C VAL A 123 8.42 -13.25 -5.50
N LEU A 124 7.41 -12.78 -4.76
CA LEU A 124 6.94 -11.39 -4.81
C LEU A 124 7.74 -10.58 -3.78
N ILE A 125 8.33 -9.49 -4.22
CA ILE A 125 9.03 -8.53 -3.38
C ILE A 125 8.16 -7.28 -3.25
N TYR A 126 7.99 -6.78 -2.02
CA TYR A 126 7.26 -5.54 -1.76
C TYR A 126 8.19 -4.54 -1.10
N LEU A 127 8.39 -3.41 -1.76
CA LEU A 127 9.19 -2.29 -1.29
C LEU A 127 8.26 -1.16 -0.87
N THR A 128 8.36 -0.73 0.39
CA THR A 128 7.76 0.53 0.83
C THR A 128 8.81 1.62 0.90
N TYR A 129 8.47 2.82 0.45
CA TYR A 129 9.32 4.00 0.58
C TYR A 129 8.49 5.27 0.62
N SER A 130 9.08 6.34 1.13
CA SER A 130 8.45 7.66 1.12
C SER A 130 9.10 8.58 0.09
N ASP A 131 8.28 9.30 -0.69
CA ASP A 131 8.79 10.39 -1.51
C ASP A 131 9.39 11.47 -0.60
N LYS A 132 10.62 11.88 -0.88
CA LYS A 132 11.24 13.07 -0.28
C LYS A 132 11.36 14.17 -1.34
N LEU A 133 10.90 15.37 -0.98
CA LEU A 133 11.05 16.55 -1.84
C LEU A 133 12.32 17.35 -1.56
N ILE A 134 13.08 17.01 -0.52
CA ILE A 134 14.28 17.72 -0.05
C ILE A 134 15.39 16.71 0.21
N ASP A 135 16.65 17.13 0.13
CA ASP A 135 17.86 16.31 0.22
C ASP A 135 17.85 15.24 1.32
N GLY A 136 18.34 14.06 0.98
CA GLY A 136 18.50 12.90 1.84
C GLY A 136 17.93 11.62 1.25
N SER A 137 18.34 10.46 1.78
CA SER A 137 17.84 9.17 1.35
C SER A 137 16.42 8.93 1.80
N PRO A 138 15.52 8.39 0.94
CA PRO A 138 14.18 8.01 1.33
C PRO A 138 14.22 6.87 2.36
N GLN A 139 13.40 6.97 3.39
CA GLN A 139 13.15 5.84 4.30
C GLN A 139 12.47 4.72 3.50
N ASN A 140 12.94 3.49 3.68
CA ASN A 140 12.42 2.35 2.95
C ASN A 140 12.42 1.09 3.79
N GLY A 141 11.60 0.13 3.38
CA GLY A 141 11.52 -1.20 3.95
C GLY A 141 11.16 -2.22 2.88
N VAL A 142 11.64 -3.45 3.00
CA VAL A 142 11.37 -4.52 2.04
C VAL A 142 10.87 -5.77 2.74
N THR A 143 9.96 -6.47 2.08
CA THR A 143 9.47 -7.78 2.50
C THR A 143 9.26 -8.67 1.28
N ALA A 144 9.14 -9.98 1.48
CA ALA A 144 9.01 -10.96 0.41
C ALA A 144 7.96 -12.01 0.74
N VAL A 145 7.23 -12.45 -0.29
CA VAL A 145 6.24 -13.53 -0.21
C VAL A 145 6.63 -14.60 -1.23
N ALA A 146 7.02 -15.78 -0.73
CA ALA A 146 7.31 -16.94 -1.57
C ALA A 146 6.01 -17.53 -2.12
N LEU A 147 5.99 -17.86 -3.41
CA LEU A 147 4.80 -18.40 -4.09
C LEU A 147 4.71 -19.92 -4.01
N GLY A 148 5.77 -20.59 -3.51
CA GLY A 148 5.80 -22.05 -3.46
C GLY A 148 5.64 -22.68 -4.84
N ALA A 149 4.61 -23.51 -5.00
CA ALA A 149 4.32 -24.20 -6.26
C ALA A 149 3.52 -23.33 -7.28
N VAL A 150 3.05 -22.16 -6.89
CA VAL A 150 2.29 -21.27 -7.79
C VAL A 150 3.28 -20.51 -8.67
N PRO A 151 3.30 -20.70 -10.01
CA PRO A 151 4.24 -20.00 -10.87
C PRO A 151 3.85 -18.53 -11.04
N LEU A 152 4.85 -17.65 -11.16
CA LEU A 152 4.63 -16.26 -11.59
C LEU A 152 4.05 -16.22 -13.00
N PRO A 153 3.06 -15.35 -13.27
CA PRO A 153 2.58 -15.11 -14.63
C PRO A 153 3.69 -14.60 -15.55
N PRO A 154 3.57 -14.77 -16.88
CA PRO A 154 4.50 -14.17 -17.82
C PRO A 154 4.61 -12.65 -17.63
N ALA A 155 5.68 -12.06 -18.13
CA ALA A 155 5.82 -10.60 -18.20
C ALA A 155 4.86 -10.00 -19.23
N ASN A 156 4.39 -8.77 -18.98
CA ASN A 156 3.75 -7.94 -19.97
C ASN A 156 4.77 -7.49 -21.01
#